data_4eb0acd3d0cf1b3dc69b753f088d410c
#
_entry.id   4eb0acd3d0cf1b3dc69b753f088d410c
#
_cell.length_a   1.000
_cell.length_b   1.000
_cell.length_c   1.000
_cell.angle_alpha   90.00
_cell.angle_beta   90.00
_cell.angle_gamma   90.00
#
_symmetry.space_group_name_H-M   'P 1'
#
loop_
_entity.id
_entity.type
_entity.pdbx_description
1 polymer ?
#
loop_
_entity_poly.entity_id
_entity_poly.type
_entity_poly.pdbx_seq_one_letter_code
_entity_poly.pdbx_strand_id
1 'polypeptide(L)'
;MTDSTEPWRLFICRACGLIYDEAEGDPDSGLAPGTRFEDIADDWECPLCGVTKTDFEPFERPQITAAPQTVAFSKKPGIVVIGAGIAGWSVIEAIRKDDADIPITLLSACKGDRYHKPELSVAMSRGVSAEQLVRESAEDAGRRLRVKLITNAFAVGLNTARHELRTTRGTIEYTHLVLAQGSKPYLPDQLAADTCWHVNHLKSWGGLEKTLRAGPQRVAIIGAGMIGCELAEDLNKAGHHVSLINRDAHPLLALLPQLAASCLVDSMVQQGIEHHANAHIAGLEKAASGESYIVLEDGSKLAYDQLIAATGLQTDNRLAKQAGLAFDNGIAVNARSLQTSEKNIYALGDCISIDGVACRFIEPIAHQARSIASSILCGDQQSYEHVDPVIRLKTRAMPIVLRGIPKPVGIWKTVRQNEQQLVMEQYVEGEKMAVLTMGLSSGSEAA
;
A
#
# COMPACT_ATOMS: atom_id res chain seq x y z
N MET A 1 -2.98 -13.24 -44.82
CA MET A 1 -4.17 -13.60 -44.04
C MET A 1 -3.87 -14.98 -43.46
N THR A 2 -3.28 -15.05 -42.30
CA THR A 2 -3.03 -16.28 -41.58
C THR A 2 -4.26 -16.63 -40.78
N ASP A 3 -4.93 -17.69 -41.20
CA ASP A 3 -6.08 -18.29 -40.54
C ASP A 3 -5.56 -18.97 -39.25
N SER A 4 -5.48 -18.22 -38.13
CA SER A 4 -4.99 -18.79 -36.88
C SER A 4 -6.17 -19.37 -36.12
N THR A 5 -6.30 -20.69 -36.22
CA THR A 5 -7.25 -21.53 -35.47
C THR A 5 -6.85 -21.68 -33.98
N GLU A 6 -5.83 -20.99 -33.51
CA GLU A 6 -5.38 -21.06 -32.11
C GLU A 6 -6.33 -20.27 -31.19
N PRO A 7 -6.70 -20.84 -30.03
CA PRO A 7 -7.54 -20.14 -29.07
C PRO A 7 -6.84 -18.86 -28.55
N TRP A 8 -7.66 -17.88 -28.16
CA TRP A 8 -7.17 -16.67 -27.51
C TRP A 8 -6.56 -17.01 -26.14
N ARG A 9 -5.40 -16.40 -25.85
CA ARG A 9 -4.65 -16.62 -24.62
C ARG A 9 -4.76 -15.43 -23.70
N LEU A 10 -4.50 -15.66 -22.44
CA LEU A 10 -4.39 -14.65 -21.41
C LEU A 10 -2.94 -14.56 -20.95
N PHE A 11 -2.52 -13.34 -20.62
CA PHE A 11 -1.22 -13.07 -20.04
C PHE A 11 -1.37 -12.19 -18.81
N ILE A 12 -0.68 -12.54 -17.72
CA ILE A 12 -0.72 -11.77 -16.48
C ILE A 12 0.58 -11.01 -16.28
N CYS A 13 0.48 -9.72 -15.97
CA CYS A 13 1.63 -8.92 -15.57
C CYS A 13 2.13 -9.37 -14.20
N ARG A 14 3.38 -9.80 -14.10
CA ARG A 14 4.00 -10.25 -12.84
C ARG A 14 4.14 -9.12 -11.82
N ALA A 15 4.28 -7.87 -12.28
CA ALA A 15 4.45 -6.72 -11.40
C ALA A 15 3.13 -6.25 -10.75
N CYS A 16 1.99 -6.21 -11.50
CA CYS A 16 0.75 -5.64 -10.99
C CYS A 16 -0.47 -6.58 -11.06
N GLY A 17 -0.34 -7.72 -11.76
CA GLY A 17 -1.44 -8.67 -11.94
C GLY A 17 -2.47 -8.28 -12.98
N LEU A 18 -2.21 -7.26 -13.83
CA LEU A 18 -3.05 -6.99 -15.02
C LEU A 18 -3.10 -8.23 -15.88
N ILE A 19 -4.31 -8.62 -16.30
CA ILE A 19 -4.49 -9.69 -17.28
C ILE A 19 -4.77 -9.05 -18.64
N TYR A 20 -3.88 -9.30 -19.59
CA TYR A 20 -4.11 -9.02 -21.01
C TYR A 20 -4.85 -10.18 -21.62
N ASP A 21 -6.00 -9.90 -22.24
CA ASP A 21 -6.81 -10.87 -22.97
C ASP A 21 -6.67 -10.58 -24.47
N GLU A 22 -6.07 -11.50 -25.23
CA GLU A 22 -5.87 -11.33 -26.68
C GLU A 22 -7.20 -11.08 -27.43
N ALA A 23 -8.30 -11.65 -26.96
CA ALA A 23 -9.61 -11.45 -27.59
C ALA A 23 -10.16 -10.01 -27.39
N GLU A 24 -9.93 -9.45 -26.19
CA GLU A 24 -10.43 -8.12 -25.83
C GLU A 24 -9.47 -7.00 -26.23
N GLY A 25 -8.16 -7.30 -26.30
CA GLY A 25 -7.12 -6.30 -26.50
C GLY A 25 -7.02 -5.30 -25.32
N ASP A 26 -6.44 -4.17 -25.58
CA ASP A 26 -6.45 -2.98 -24.70
C ASP A 26 -6.50 -1.71 -25.57
N PRO A 27 -7.69 -1.33 -26.06
CA PRO A 27 -7.84 -0.20 -26.96
C PRO A 27 -7.36 1.14 -26.38
N ASP A 28 -7.36 1.27 -25.03
CA ASP A 28 -6.91 2.50 -24.35
C ASP A 28 -5.39 2.65 -24.39
N SER A 29 -4.66 1.54 -24.43
CA SER A 29 -3.20 1.54 -24.63
C SER A 29 -2.79 1.33 -26.11
N GLY A 30 -3.77 1.39 -27.02
CA GLY A 30 -3.54 1.29 -28.48
C GLY A 30 -3.56 -0.14 -29.03
N LEU A 31 -3.96 -1.14 -28.24
CA LEU A 31 -4.04 -2.54 -28.68
C LEU A 31 -5.48 -2.92 -29.06
N ALA A 32 -5.75 -3.11 -30.32
CA ALA A 32 -7.07 -3.49 -30.81
C ALA A 32 -7.50 -4.88 -30.30
N PRO A 33 -8.82 -5.16 -30.16
CA PRO A 33 -9.32 -6.51 -29.92
C PRO A 33 -8.79 -7.50 -30.95
N GLY A 34 -8.33 -8.67 -30.49
CA GLY A 34 -7.73 -9.70 -31.32
C GLY A 34 -6.23 -9.53 -31.58
N THR A 35 -5.58 -8.58 -30.91
CA THR A 35 -4.09 -8.46 -30.97
C THR A 35 -3.45 -9.62 -30.23
N ARG A 36 -2.61 -10.38 -30.91
CA ARG A 36 -1.82 -11.46 -30.26
C ARG A 36 -0.74 -10.85 -29.38
N PHE A 37 -0.42 -11.50 -28.28
CA PHE A 37 0.59 -11.01 -27.33
C PHE A 37 1.96 -10.86 -27.98
N GLU A 38 2.32 -11.76 -28.89
CA GLU A 38 3.56 -11.70 -29.67
C GLU A 38 3.63 -10.45 -30.56
N ASP A 39 2.49 -10.00 -31.09
CA ASP A 39 2.40 -8.88 -32.01
C ASP A 39 2.41 -7.51 -31.29
N ILE A 40 2.36 -7.50 -29.96
CA ILE A 40 2.51 -6.27 -29.18
C ILE A 40 3.95 -5.76 -29.33
N ALA A 41 4.11 -4.46 -29.57
CA ALA A 41 5.41 -3.81 -29.68
C ALA A 41 6.25 -4.03 -28.41
N ASP A 42 7.58 -4.15 -28.56
CA ASP A 42 8.48 -4.45 -27.42
C ASP A 42 8.57 -3.28 -26.43
N ASP A 43 8.30 -2.07 -26.89
CA ASP A 43 8.24 -0.83 -26.10
C ASP A 43 6.86 -0.53 -25.51
N TRP A 44 5.88 -1.42 -25.72
CA TRP A 44 4.58 -1.28 -25.06
C TRP A 44 4.71 -1.46 -23.56
N GLU A 45 4.11 -0.54 -22.83
CA GLU A 45 4.12 -0.55 -21.37
C GLU A 45 2.77 -0.96 -20.80
N CYS A 46 2.81 -1.74 -19.74
CA CYS A 46 1.62 -2.12 -18.98
C CYS A 46 0.86 -0.87 -18.52
N PRO A 47 -0.42 -0.69 -18.90
CA PRO A 47 -1.19 0.50 -18.55
C PRO A 47 -1.42 0.67 -17.04
N LEU A 48 -1.16 -0.36 -16.24
CA LEU A 48 -1.30 -0.29 -14.78
C LEU A 48 0.01 0.02 -14.05
N CYS A 49 1.16 -0.42 -14.54
CA CYS A 49 2.41 -0.29 -13.77
C CYS A 49 3.62 0.17 -14.58
N GLY A 50 3.48 0.34 -15.90
CA GLY A 50 4.55 0.86 -16.75
C GLY A 50 5.69 -0.13 -17.05
N VAL A 51 5.58 -1.40 -16.67
CA VAL A 51 6.56 -2.42 -17.07
C VAL A 51 6.31 -2.88 -18.50
N THR A 52 7.34 -3.37 -19.18
CA THR A 52 7.22 -3.83 -20.56
C THR A 52 6.56 -5.20 -20.67
N LYS A 53 6.23 -5.63 -21.89
CA LYS A 53 5.59 -6.93 -22.12
C LYS A 53 6.43 -8.12 -21.63
N THR A 54 7.75 -7.98 -21.45
CA THR A 54 8.62 -9.02 -20.90
C THR A 54 8.27 -9.43 -19.46
N ASP A 55 7.54 -8.60 -18.75
CA ASP A 55 7.05 -8.86 -17.39
C ASP A 55 5.71 -9.58 -17.36
N PHE A 56 5.22 -10.02 -18.48
CA PHE A 56 4.01 -10.83 -18.57
C PHE A 56 4.32 -12.31 -18.74
N GLU A 57 3.48 -13.16 -18.15
CA GLU A 57 3.56 -14.61 -18.32
C GLU A 57 2.19 -15.18 -18.73
N PRO A 58 2.13 -16.34 -19.41
CA PRO A 58 0.86 -16.99 -19.74
C PRO A 58 0.02 -17.23 -18.50
N PHE A 59 -1.29 -16.96 -18.59
CA PHE A 59 -2.23 -17.07 -17.49
C PHE A 59 -3.43 -17.93 -17.87
N GLU A 60 -3.74 -18.91 -17.05
CA GLU A 60 -4.98 -19.69 -17.14
C GLU A 60 -5.94 -19.24 -16.03
N ARG A 61 -7.17 -18.87 -16.40
CA ARG A 61 -8.19 -18.56 -15.40
C ARG A 61 -8.45 -19.81 -14.57
N PRO A 62 -8.29 -19.81 -13.23
CA PRO A 62 -8.66 -20.95 -12.41
C PRO A 62 -10.11 -21.33 -12.67
N GLN A 63 -10.37 -22.57 -13.04
CA GLN A 63 -11.73 -23.06 -13.16
C GLN A 63 -12.34 -23.15 -11.75
N ILE A 64 -13.33 -22.30 -11.48
CA ILE A 64 -14.08 -22.33 -10.23
C ILE A 64 -15.00 -23.54 -10.27
N THR A 65 -14.60 -24.65 -9.67
CA THR A 65 -15.35 -25.90 -9.62
C THR A 65 -16.41 -25.97 -8.51
N ALA A 66 -16.70 -24.90 -7.82
CA ALA A 66 -17.81 -24.82 -6.87
C ALA A 66 -18.79 -23.75 -7.33
N ALA A 67 -20.01 -24.12 -7.66
CA ALA A 67 -21.11 -23.19 -7.87
C ALA A 67 -21.32 -22.38 -6.58
N PRO A 68 -21.15 -21.06 -6.58
CA PRO A 68 -21.46 -20.25 -5.42
C PRO A 68 -22.97 -20.31 -5.21
N GLN A 69 -23.40 -20.53 -3.96
CA GLN A 69 -24.78 -20.25 -3.59
C GLN A 69 -25.04 -18.77 -3.91
N THR A 70 -25.82 -18.54 -4.96
CA THR A 70 -26.11 -17.23 -5.50
C THR A 70 -26.98 -16.46 -4.51
N VAL A 71 -26.38 -15.59 -3.71
CA VAL A 71 -27.10 -14.46 -3.16
C VAL A 71 -27.53 -13.65 -4.38
N ALA A 72 -28.84 -13.49 -4.61
CA ALA A 72 -29.36 -12.73 -5.72
C ALA A 72 -29.01 -11.25 -5.52
N PHE A 73 -27.94 -10.79 -6.16
CA PHE A 73 -27.57 -9.40 -6.13
C PHE A 73 -28.49 -8.58 -7.04
N SER A 74 -28.90 -7.41 -6.56
CA SER A 74 -29.69 -6.46 -7.35
C SER A 74 -28.97 -6.13 -8.67
N LYS A 75 -29.71 -6.11 -9.76
CA LYS A 75 -29.23 -5.58 -11.06
C LYS A 75 -29.24 -4.06 -11.12
N LYS A 76 -29.82 -3.38 -10.12
CA LYS A 76 -29.87 -1.92 -10.07
C LYS A 76 -28.47 -1.36 -9.73
N PRO A 77 -28.09 -0.23 -10.35
CA PRO A 77 -26.90 0.49 -9.95
C PRO A 77 -26.92 0.79 -8.45
N GLY A 78 -25.78 0.70 -7.80
CA GLY A 78 -25.62 0.92 -6.38
C GLY A 78 -24.30 1.60 -6.07
N ILE A 79 -23.80 1.41 -4.86
CA ILE A 79 -22.49 1.92 -4.47
C ILE A 79 -21.40 0.98 -4.99
N VAL A 80 -20.39 1.53 -5.65
CA VAL A 80 -19.19 0.78 -6.04
C VAL A 80 -18.01 1.23 -5.18
N VAL A 81 -17.29 0.28 -4.58
CA VAL A 81 -16.08 0.54 -3.80
C VAL A 81 -14.90 -0.09 -4.53
N ILE A 82 -13.86 0.68 -4.81
CA ILE A 82 -12.61 0.20 -5.43
C ILE A 82 -11.55 0.03 -4.37
N GLY A 83 -11.12 -1.22 -4.14
CA GLY A 83 -10.09 -1.59 -3.18
C GLY A 83 -10.65 -2.30 -1.95
N ALA A 84 -10.18 -3.53 -1.72
CA ALA A 84 -10.57 -4.39 -0.60
C ALA A 84 -9.55 -4.34 0.57
N GLY A 85 -8.87 -3.21 0.74
CA GLY A 85 -8.05 -2.93 1.91
C GLY A 85 -8.88 -2.51 3.13
N ILE A 86 -8.20 -2.08 4.19
CA ILE A 86 -8.84 -1.58 5.42
C ILE A 86 -9.88 -0.50 5.09
N ALA A 87 -9.53 0.45 4.23
CA ALA A 87 -10.40 1.57 3.86
C ALA A 87 -11.71 1.11 3.16
N GLY A 88 -11.59 0.23 2.17
CA GLY A 88 -12.77 -0.26 1.43
C GLY A 88 -13.73 -1.07 2.30
N TRP A 89 -13.21 -1.98 3.10
CA TRP A 89 -14.06 -2.74 4.04
C TRP A 89 -14.67 -1.84 5.12
N SER A 90 -13.92 -0.85 5.64
CA SER A 90 -14.44 0.08 6.66
C SER A 90 -15.61 0.91 6.15
N VAL A 91 -15.57 1.42 4.91
CA VAL A 91 -16.69 2.18 4.36
C VAL A 91 -17.91 1.30 4.11
N ILE A 92 -17.71 0.06 3.66
CA ILE A 92 -18.80 -0.92 3.50
C ILE A 92 -19.46 -1.22 4.84
N GLU A 93 -18.68 -1.46 5.88
CA GLU A 93 -19.20 -1.70 7.24
C GLU A 93 -19.96 -0.47 7.78
N ALA A 94 -19.43 0.72 7.54
CA ALA A 94 -20.11 1.97 7.94
C ALA A 94 -21.46 2.13 7.24
N ILE A 95 -21.54 1.88 5.92
CA ILE A 95 -22.80 1.92 5.16
C ILE A 95 -23.77 0.85 5.68
N ARG A 96 -23.32 -0.38 5.91
CA ARG A 96 -24.15 -1.50 6.37
C ARG A 96 -24.71 -1.32 7.76
N LYS A 97 -24.08 -0.49 8.59
CA LYS A 97 -24.59 -0.16 9.91
C LYS A 97 -25.90 0.61 9.83
N ASP A 98 -26.05 1.46 8.82
CA ASP A 98 -27.18 2.38 8.68
C ASP A 98 -28.16 1.94 7.57
N ASP A 99 -27.69 1.21 6.54
CA ASP A 99 -28.52 0.64 5.46
C ASP A 99 -28.05 -0.80 5.13
N ALA A 100 -28.92 -1.76 5.47
CA ALA A 100 -28.65 -3.18 5.25
C ALA A 100 -28.86 -3.61 3.78
N ASP A 101 -29.60 -2.86 2.97
CA ASP A 101 -30.17 -3.34 1.71
C ASP A 101 -29.65 -2.62 0.46
N ILE A 102 -29.06 -1.42 0.60
CA ILE A 102 -28.50 -0.70 -0.54
C ILE A 102 -27.50 -1.59 -1.31
N PRO A 103 -27.59 -1.70 -2.65
CA PRO A 103 -26.67 -2.53 -3.41
C PRO A 103 -25.22 -2.01 -3.31
N ILE A 104 -24.29 -2.89 -2.90
CA ILE A 104 -22.85 -2.56 -2.85
C ILE A 104 -22.08 -3.58 -3.69
N THR A 105 -21.18 -3.07 -4.54
CA THR A 105 -20.19 -3.87 -5.27
C THR A 105 -18.80 -3.48 -4.84
N LEU A 106 -17.97 -4.45 -4.43
CA LEU A 106 -16.56 -4.27 -4.11
C LEU A 106 -15.71 -4.81 -5.26
N LEU A 107 -14.91 -3.94 -5.87
CA LEU A 107 -13.90 -4.28 -6.88
C LEU A 107 -12.54 -4.37 -6.22
N SER A 108 -11.81 -5.48 -6.43
CA SER A 108 -10.48 -5.69 -5.88
C SER A 108 -9.53 -6.30 -6.90
N ALA A 109 -8.31 -5.76 -6.98
CA ALA A 109 -7.21 -6.32 -7.77
C ALA A 109 -6.65 -7.64 -7.22
N CYS A 110 -7.01 -8.02 -6.00
CA CYS A 110 -6.61 -9.28 -5.36
C CYS A 110 -7.83 -10.07 -4.88
N LYS A 111 -7.63 -11.15 -4.12
CA LYS A 111 -8.72 -11.94 -3.53
C LYS A 111 -9.66 -11.10 -2.66
N GLY A 112 -9.12 -10.04 -2.04
CA GLY A 112 -9.90 -9.15 -1.19
C GLY A 112 -10.05 -9.60 0.25
N ASP A 113 -9.29 -10.61 0.69
CA ASP A 113 -9.30 -11.10 2.06
C ASP A 113 -8.94 -9.98 3.05
N ARG A 114 -9.55 -10.03 4.21
CA ARG A 114 -9.37 -9.03 5.27
C ARG A 114 -8.19 -9.41 6.15
N TYR A 115 -7.25 -8.54 6.24
CA TYR A 115 -6.09 -8.65 7.13
C TYR A 115 -5.69 -7.26 7.63
N HIS A 116 -4.91 -7.21 8.70
CA HIS A 116 -4.42 -5.95 9.24
C HIS A 116 -3.05 -5.62 8.65
N LYS A 117 -3.02 -4.76 7.63
CA LYS A 117 -1.80 -4.41 6.88
C LYS A 117 -0.59 -4.03 7.75
N PRO A 118 -0.73 -3.28 8.88
CA PRO A 118 0.39 -2.99 9.76
C PRO A 118 1.07 -4.20 10.40
N GLU A 119 0.42 -5.36 10.43
CA GLU A 119 1.04 -6.57 10.98
C GLU A 119 2.13 -7.12 10.06
N LEU A 120 2.11 -6.79 8.77
CA LEU A 120 3.08 -7.29 7.79
C LEU A 120 4.53 -6.91 8.12
N SER A 121 4.77 -5.79 8.80
CA SER A 121 6.11 -5.34 9.17
C SER A 121 6.65 -5.94 10.46
N VAL A 122 5.85 -6.75 11.18
CA VAL A 122 6.21 -7.35 12.48
C VAL A 122 5.76 -8.80 12.62
N ALA A 123 5.51 -9.50 11.52
CA ALA A 123 4.94 -10.84 11.53
C ALA A 123 6.00 -11.95 11.32
N MET A 124 7.16 -11.64 10.74
CA MET A 124 8.17 -12.64 10.40
C MET A 124 8.76 -13.29 11.66
N SER A 125 9.17 -12.48 12.64
CA SER A 125 9.73 -12.98 13.91
C SER A 125 8.73 -13.77 14.77
N ARG A 126 7.43 -13.66 14.44
CA ARG A 126 6.35 -14.40 15.10
C ARG A 126 6.10 -15.77 14.45
N GLY A 127 6.76 -16.06 13.31
CA GLY A 127 6.58 -17.31 12.56
C GLY A 127 5.17 -17.48 11.99
N VAL A 128 4.42 -16.37 11.78
CA VAL A 128 3.04 -16.40 11.29
C VAL A 128 3.06 -16.50 9.77
N SER A 129 2.22 -17.35 9.17
CA SER A 129 2.09 -17.46 7.72
C SER A 129 1.15 -16.41 7.13
N ALA A 130 1.20 -16.23 5.81
CA ALA A 130 0.29 -15.32 5.11
C ALA A 130 -1.19 -15.72 5.33
N GLU A 131 -1.47 -17.01 5.35
CA GLU A 131 -2.81 -17.54 5.60
C GLU A 131 -3.31 -17.23 7.01
N GLN A 132 -2.43 -17.29 8.01
CA GLN A 132 -2.76 -16.99 9.41
C GLN A 132 -2.98 -15.50 9.67
N LEU A 133 -2.45 -14.61 8.81
CA LEU A 133 -2.72 -13.18 8.88
C LEU A 133 -4.10 -12.79 8.33
N VAL A 134 -4.75 -13.67 7.58
CA VAL A 134 -6.13 -13.47 7.11
C VAL A 134 -7.09 -13.62 8.29
N ARG A 135 -7.82 -12.55 8.60
CA ARG A 135 -8.80 -12.51 9.69
C ARG A 135 -10.18 -12.98 9.25
N GLU A 136 -10.55 -12.67 8.00
CA GLU A 136 -11.82 -13.06 7.39
C GLU A 136 -11.61 -13.12 5.87
N SER A 137 -12.11 -14.18 5.22
CA SER A 137 -12.07 -14.25 3.77
C SER A 137 -12.97 -13.20 3.14
N ALA A 138 -12.63 -12.76 1.92
CA ALA A 138 -13.49 -11.83 1.18
C ALA A 138 -14.89 -12.39 0.97
N GLU A 139 -14.99 -13.71 0.74
CA GLU A 139 -16.25 -14.42 0.51
C GLU A 139 -17.14 -14.41 1.76
N ASP A 140 -16.58 -14.65 2.94
CA ASP A 140 -17.31 -14.62 4.22
C ASP A 140 -17.75 -13.17 4.54
N ALA A 141 -16.86 -12.21 4.42
CA ALA A 141 -17.17 -10.80 4.58
C ALA A 141 -18.25 -10.35 3.58
N GLY A 142 -18.13 -10.75 2.31
CA GLY A 142 -19.09 -10.43 1.26
C GLY A 142 -20.49 -11.00 1.54
N ARG A 143 -20.57 -12.25 2.05
CA ARG A 143 -21.83 -12.87 2.49
C ARG A 143 -22.42 -12.13 3.70
N ARG A 144 -21.61 -11.91 4.72
CA ARG A 144 -22.04 -11.24 5.96
C ARG A 144 -22.55 -9.82 5.71
N LEU A 145 -21.84 -9.07 4.85
CA LEU A 145 -22.15 -7.68 4.53
C LEU A 145 -23.02 -7.52 3.28
N ARG A 146 -23.50 -8.61 2.66
CA ARG A 146 -24.30 -8.62 1.42
C ARG A 146 -23.68 -7.74 0.31
N VAL A 147 -22.39 -8.00 0.00
CA VAL A 147 -21.60 -7.26 -0.99
C VAL A 147 -21.34 -8.14 -2.19
N LYS A 148 -21.62 -7.63 -3.40
CA LYS A 148 -21.18 -8.26 -4.63
C LYS A 148 -19.69 -8.10 -4.77
N LEU A 149 -18.94 -9.19 -4.86
CA LEU A 149 -17.49 -9.19 -5.02
C LEU A 149 -17.10 -9.33 -6.49
N ILE A 150 -16.19 -8.47 -6.93
CA ILE A 150 -15.47 -8.60 -8.20
C ILE A 150 -13.98 -8.58 -7.84
N THR A 151 -13.43 -9.76 -7.60
CA THR A 151 -12.05 -9.95 -7.17
C THR A 151 -11.14 -10.30 -8.34
N ASN A 152 -9.82 -10.11 -8.16
CA ASN A 152 -8.81 -10.29 -9.22
C ASN A 152 -9.21 -9.53 -10.50
N ALA A 153 -9.64 -8.28 -10.35
CA ALA A 153 -10.08 -7.42 -11.41
C ALA A 153 -9.68 -5.97 -11.16
N PHE A 154 -9.34 -5.24 -12.20
CA PHE A 154 -8.82 -3.89 -12.13
C PHE A 154 -9.84 -2.88 -12.66
N ALA A 155 -9.84 -1.69 -12.06
CA ALA A 155 -10.47 -0.51 -12.62
C ALA A 155 -9.54 0.03 -13.73
N VAL A 156 -10.02 0.08 -14.96
CA VAL A 156 -9.22 0.51 -16.13
C VAL A 156 -9.74 1.80 -16.75
N GLY A 157 -10.92 2.28 -16.35
CA GLY A 157 -11.45 3.53 -16.83
C GLY A 157 -12.66 3.99 -16.02
N LEU A 158 -12.88 5.29 -15.96
CA LEU A 158 -14.00 5.90 -15.24
C LEU A 158 -14.65 6.98 -16.11
N ASN A 159 -15.93 6.81 -16.41
CA ASN A 159 -16.74 7.82 -17.06
C ASN A 159 -17.66 8.47 -16.03
N THR A 160 -17.28 9.65 -15.56
CA THR A 160 -17.99 10.38 -14.49
C THR A 160 -19.37 10.88 -14.98
N ALA A 161 -19.49 11.29 -16.25
CA ALA A 161 -20.74 11.79 -16.82
C ALA A 161 -21.81 10.71 -16.99
N ARG A 162 -21.40 9.45 -17.25
CA ARG A 162 -22.30 8.31 -17.41
C ARG A 162 -22.43 7.46 -16.16
N HIS A 163 -21.69 7.77 -15.11
CA HIS A 163 -21.58 6.98 -13.88
C HIS A 163 -21.21 5.51 -14.16
N GLU A 164 -20.22 5.31 -15.04
CA GLU A 164 -19.74 3.99 -15.46
C GLU A 164 -18.29 3.78 -15.05
N LEU A 165 -18.03 2.65 -14.38
CA LEU A 165 -16.69 2.16 -14.09
C LEU A 165 -16.37 1.01 -15.03
N ARG A 166 -15.37 1.17 -15.89
CA ARG A 166 -14.84 0.11 -16.73
C ARG A 166 -13.81 -0.69 -15.98
N THR A 167 -13.95 -1.99 -16.02
CA THR A 167 -13.06 -2.94 -15.34
C THR A 167 -12.57 -4.01 -16.31
N THR A 168 -11.54 -4.76 -15.94
CA THR A 168 -11.08 -5.93 -16.70
C THR A 168 -12.13 -7.06 -16.80
N ARG A 169 -13.30 -6.91 -16.16
CA ARG A 169 -14.42 -7.87 -16.20
C ARG A 169 -15.74 -7.25 -16.65
N GLY A 170 -15.66 -6.15 -17.41
CA GLY A 170 -16.81 -5.44 -17.93
C GLY A 170 -17.11 -4.12 -17.22
N THR A 171 -18.15 -3.44 -17.66
CA THR A 171 -18.55 -2.13 -17.15
C THR A 171 -19.57 -2.27 -16.01
N ILE A 172 -19.45 -1.44 -15.00
CA ILE A 172 -20.30 -1.38 -13.82
C ILE A 172 -20.89 0.03 -13.73
N GLU A 173 -22.21 0.13 -13.72
CA GLU A 173 -22.91 1.37 -13.42
C GLU A 173 -22.97 1.60 -11.91
N TYR A 174 -22.84 2.84 -11.46
CA TYR A 174 -22.89 3.20 -10.05
C TYR A 174 -23.77 4.40 -9.78
N THR A 175 -24.35 4.47 -8.58
CA THR A 175 -24.96 5.70 -8.04
C THR A 175 -23.94 6.54 -7.32
N HIS A 176 -23.05 5.88 -6.55
CA HIS A 176 -21.92 6.47 -5.86
C HIS A 176 -20.69 5.60 -6.05
N LEU A 177 -19.53 6.23 -6.14
CA LEU A 177 -18.23 5.56 -6.26
C LEU A 177 -17.33 5.95 -5.08
N VAL A 178 -16.71 4.95 -4.47
CA VAL A 178 -15.74 5.18 -3.39
C VAL A 178 -14.37 4.62 -3.81
N LEU A 179 -13.38 5.49 -3.90
CA LEU A 179 -12.02 5.16 -4.24
C LEU A 179 -11.24 4.87 -2.96
N ALA A 180 -10.95 3.58 -2.71
CA ALA A 180 -10.20 3.06 -1.56
C ALA A 180 -8.99 2.24 -2.02
N GLN A 181 -8.38 2.66 -3.13
CA GLN A 181 -7.34 1.90 -3.84
C GLN A 181 -5.98 1.88 -3.11
N GLY A 182 -5.84 2.64 -2.03
CA GLY A 182 -4.62 2.68 -1.24
C GLY A 182 -3.45 3.36 -1.98
N SER A 183 -2.24 2.97 -1.63
CA SER A 183 -1.00 3.44 -2.22
C SER A 183 -0.14 2.29 -2.72
N LYS A 184 0.72 2.56 -3.68
CA LYS A 184 1.73 1.62 -4.21
C LYS A 184 3.13 2.03 -3.73
N PRO A 185 4.08 1.08 -3.68
CA PRO A 185 5.47 1.41 -3.40
C PRO A 185 6.01 2.44 -4.40
N TYR A 186 6.76 3.39 -3.90
CA TYR A 186 7.62 4.23 -4.74
C TYR A 186 8.93 3.47 -4.97
N LEU A 187 9.36 3.37 -6.20
CA LEU A 187 10.64 2.78 -6.57
C LEU A 187 11.51 3.84 -7.21
N PRO A 188 12.73 4.06 -6.70
CA PRO A 188 13.75 4.80 -7.42
C PRO A 188 14.09 4.11 -8.74
N ASP A 189 14.53 4.90 -9.74
CA ASP A 189 14.87 4.41 -11.10
C ASP A 189 15.97 3.32 -11.11
N GLN A 190 16.82 3.30 -10.06
CA GLN A 190 17.88 2.30 -9.89
C GLN A 190 17.36 0.91 -9.49
N LEU A 191 16.07 0.80 -9.12
CA LEU A 191 15.44 -0.44 -8.66
C LEU A 191 14.31 -0.85 -9.60
N ALA A 192 14.50 -1.95 -10.30
CA ALA A 192 13.40 -2.54 -11.06
C ALA A 192 12.44 -3.29 -10.13
N ALA A 193 11.16 -3.30 -10.48
CA ALA A 193 10.09 -3.86 -9.64
C ALA A 193 10.23 -5.37 -9.38
N ASP A 194 10.88 -6.10 -10.28
CA ASP A 194 11.13 -7.54 -10.21
C ASP A 194 12.40 -7.92 -9.43
N THR A 195 13.26 -6.93 -9.12
CA THR A 195 14.53 -7.17 -8.42
C THR A 195 14.41 -7.09 -6.90
N CYS A 196 13.28 -6.63 -6.37
CA CYS A 196 13.11 -6.43 -4.94
C CYS A 196 11.70 -6.75 -4.45
N TRP A 197 11.60 -7.12 -3.18
CA TRP A 197 10.34 -7.33 -2.49
C TRP A 197 9.73 -6.01 -2.03
N HIS A 198 8.39 -5.96 -2.04
CA HIS A 198 7.63 -4.83 -1.52
C HIS A 198 6.64 -5.34 -0.47
N VAL A 199 6.83 -4.99 0.78
CA VAL A 199 5.91 -5.38 1.86
C VAL A 199 4.75 -4.37 1.94
N ASN A 200 3.92 -4.36 0.90
CA ASN A 200 2.76 -3.47 0.80
C ASN A 200 1.41 -4.21 0.79
N HIS A 201 1.42 -5.50 0.48
CA HIS A 201 0.22 -6.35 0.50
C HIS A 201 0.58 -7.80 0.82
N LEU A 202 -0.44 -8.57 1.28
CA LEU A 202 -0.29 -9.91 1.81
C LEU A 202 0.38 -10.89 0.82
N LYS A 203 0.04 -10.80 -0.48
CA LYS A 203 0.64 -11.70 -1.50
C LYS A 203 2.16 -11.52 -1.60
N SER A 204 2.64 -10.28 -1.65
CA SER A 204 4.08 -9.98 -1.73
C SER A 204 4.79 -10.39 -0.43
N TRP A 205 4.20 -10.08 0.71
CA TRP A 205 4.72 -10.50 2.01
C TRP A 205 4.81 -12.03 2.11
N GLY A 206 3.77 -12.76 1.71
CA GLY A 206 3.77 -14.23 1.71
C GLY A 206 4.79 -14.85 0.76
N GLY A 207 5.11 -14.18 -0.36
CA GLY A 207 6.21 -14.58 -1.24
C GLY A 207 7.57 -14.45 -0.54
N LEU A 208 7.82 -13.29 0.08
CA LEU A 208 9.04 -13.06 0.86
C LEU A 208 9.15 -14.05 2.03
N GLU A 209 8.09 -14.24 2.78
CA GLU A 209 8.03 -15.16 3.91
C GLU A 209 8.39 -16.60 3.52
N LYS A 210 7.83 -17.09 2.41
CA LYS A 210 8.18 -18.43 1.88
C LYS A 210 9.66 -18.54 1.49
N THR A 211 10.21 -17.49 0.90
CA THR A 211 11.62 -17.46 0.51
C THR A 211 12.54 -17.47 1.74
N LEU A 212 12.20 -16.72 2.77
CA LEU A 212 12.99 -16.59 3.99
C LEU A 212 12.90 -17.82 4.92
N ARG A 213 11.87 -18.65 4.78
CA ARG A 213 11.78 -19.94 5.52
C ARG A 213 12.91 -20.92 5.24
N ALA A 214 13.66 -20.74 4.15
CA ALA A 214 14.79 -21.63 3.80
C ALA A 214 15.97 -21.58 4.80
N GLY A 215 15.96 -20.60 5.73
CA GLY A 215 17.00 -20.42 6.75
C GLY A 215 17.54 -18.99 6.79
N PRO A 216 18.56 -18.71 7.64
CA PRO A 216 19.19 -17.40 7.72
C PRO A 216 19.71 -16.91 6.37
N GLN A 217 19.41 -15.67 6.02
CA GLN A 217 19.81 -15.03 4.76
C GLN A 217 20.27 -13.60 5.03
N ARG A 218 21.08 -13.05 4.12
CA ARG A 218 21.44 -11.63 4.10
C ARG A 218 20.29 -10.85 3.45
N VAL A 219 19.62 -10.02 4.23
CA VAL A 219 18.49 -9.22 3.78
C VAL A 219 18.87 -7.76 3.76
N ALA A 220 18.93 -7.17 2.58
CA ALA A 220 19.13 -5.75 2.42
C ALA A 220 17.78 -5.02 2.34
N ILE A 221 17.61 -3.97 3.15
CA ILE A 221 16.41 -3.13 3.17
C ILE A 221 16.80 -1.72 2.74
N ILE A 222 16.24 -1.26 1.63
CA ILE A 222 16.46 0.09 1.12
C ILE A 222 15.35 1.01 1.64
N GLY A 223 15.75 2.02 2.41
CA GLY A 223 14.87 3.00 3.03
C GLY A 223 14.67 2.78 4.53
N ALA A 224 15.14 3.73 5.33
CA ALA A 224 15.01 3.74 6.79
C ALA A 224 13.83 4.62 7.27
N GLY A 225 12.69 4.52 6.58
CA GLY A 225 11.40 5.02 7.04
C GLY A 225 10.78 4.08 8.08
N MET A 226 9.52 4.35 8.50
CA MET A 226 8.83 3.55 9.52
C MET A 226 8.83 2.05 9.19
N ILE A 227 8.39 1.69 7.98
CA ILE A 227 8.30 0.28 7.55
C ILE A 227 9.68 -0.36 7.44
N GLY A 228 10.69 0.37 6.95
CA GLY A 228 12.06 -0.16 6.84
C GLY A 228 12.66 -0.48 8.21
N CYS A 229 12.49 0.41 9.19
CA CYS A 229 12.97 0.20 10.57
C CYS A 229 12.24 -0.97 11.26
N GLU A 230 10.91 -1.06 11.11
CA GLU A 230 10.13 -2.17 11.68
C GLU A 230 10.51 -3.52 11.06
N LEU A 231 10.65 -3.59 9.73
CA LEU A 231 11.09 -4.80 9.03
C LEU A 231 12.53 -5.20 9.40
N ALA A 232 13.42 -4.22 9.58
CA ALA A 232 14.81 -4.49 9.96
C ALA A 232 14.86 -5.20 11.31
N GLU A 233 14.15 -4.71 12.32
CA GLU A 233 14.08 -5.36 13.62
C GLU A 233 13.38 -6.72 13.57
N ASP A 234 12.26 -6.82 12.85
CA ASP A 234 11.48 -8.05 12.76
C ASP A 234 12.26 -9.19 12.07
N LEU A 235 12.92 -8.88 10.93
CA LEU A 235 13.72 -9.85 10.19
C LEU A 235 15.00 -10.25 10.92
N ASN A 236 15.67 -9.31 11.56
CA ASN A 236 16.82 -9.60 12.41
C ASN A 236 16.44 -10.54 13.56
N LYS A 237 15.30 -10.28 14.22
CA LYS A 237 14.76 -11.14 15.27
C LYS A 237 14.33 -12.50 14.75
N ALA A 238 13.94 -12.61 13.47
CA ALA A 238 13.65 -13.88 12.82
C ALA A 238 14.91 -14.68 12.46
N GLY A 239 16.12 -14.15 12.73
CA GLY A 239 17.40 -14.81 12.54
C GLY A 239 18.10 -14.52 11.21
N HIS A 240 17.68 -13.49 10.49
CA HIS A 240 18.35 -13.04 9.26
C HIS A 240 19.42 -11.99 9.56
N HIS A 241 20.44 -11.88 8.70
CA HIS A 241 21.44 -10.81 8.73
C HIS A 241 20.91 -9.60 7.97
N VAL A 242 20.66 -8.51 8.66
CA VAL A 242 19.95 -7.35 8.07
C VAL A 242 20.87 -6.17 7.90
N SER A 243 20.93 -5.65 6.66
CA SER A 243 21.57 -4.37 6.31
C SER A 243 20.47 -3.34 5.97
N LEU A 244 20.32 -2.31 6.79
CA LEU A 244 19.40 -1.20 6.59
C LEU A 244 20.13 -0.05 5.89
N ILE A 245 19.73 0.24 4.64
CA ILE A 245 20.40 1.21 3.76
C ILE A 245 19.56 2.49 3.73
N ASN A 246 20.17 3.59 4.14
CA ASN A 246 19.53 4.88 4.24
C ASN A 246 20.26 5.95 3.42
N ARG A 247 19.53 6.61 2.54
CA ARG A 247 20.06 7.75 1.75
C ARG A 247 20.44 8.93 2.62
N ASP A 248 19.67 9.17 3.67
CA ASP A 248 19.86 10.28 4.58
C ASP A 248 20.84 9.91 5.73
N ALA A 249 21.32 10.90 6.46
CA ALA A 249 22.24 10.68 7.60
C ALA A 249 21.60 9.91 8.76
N HIS A 250 20.28 9.99 8.90
CA HIS A 250 19.54 9.38 10.00
C HIS A 250 18.23 8.75 9.52
N PRO A 251 17.77 7.66 10.13
CA PRO A 251 16.45 7.10 9.87
C PRO A 251 15.36 8.09 10.31
N LEU A 252 14.21 8.02 9.64
CA LEU A 252 13.00 8.80 9.97
C LEU A 252 13.25 10.32 10.04
N LEU A 253 14.14 10.86 9.21
CA LEU A 253 14.61 12.25 9.25
C LEU A 253 13.48 13.28 9.28
N ALA A 254 12.35 13.01 8.62
CA ALA A 254 11.20 13.91 8.62
C ALA A 254 10.38 13.90 9.94
N LEU A 255 10.58 12.90 10.78
CA LEU A 255 9.78 12.67 12.01
C LEU A 255 10.60 12.85 13.29
N LEU A 256 11.87 12.44 13.28
CA LEU A 256 12.71 12.38 14.46
C LEU A 256 13.78 13.46 14.45
N PRO A 257 14.02 14.14 15.58
CA PRO A 257 15.23 14.94 15.76
C PRO A 257 16.48 14.04 15.82
N GLN A 258 17.64 14.61 15.50
CA GLN A 258 18.91 13.89 15.41
C GLN A 258 19.19 13.03 16.65
N LEU A 259 19.00 13.58 17.85
CA LEU A 259 19.23 12.84 19.11
C LEU A 259 18.40 11.56 19.17
N ALA A 260 17.11 11.65 18.86
CA ALA A 260 16.22 10.51 18.88
C ALA A 260 16.56 9.49 17.79
N ALA A 261 16.91 9.96 16.59
CA ALA A 261 17.33 9.10 15.49
C ALA A 261 18.64 8.36 15.80
N SER A 262 19.62 9.02 16.46
CA SER A 262 20.84 8.37 16.92
C SER A 262 20.56 7.26 17.94
N CYS A 263 19.69 7.52 18.93
CA CYS A 263 19.28 6.48 19.89
C CYS A 263 18.64 5.26 19.20
N LEU A 264 17.83 5.48 18.16
CA LEU A 264 17.24 4.39 17.38
C LEU A 264 18.31 3.58 16.64
N VAL A 265 19.28 4.25 16.00
CA VAL A 265 20.39 3.59 15.30
C VAL A 265 21.22 2.77 16.28
N ASP A 266 21.60 3.35 17.42
CA ASP A 266 22.38 2.66 18.45
C ASP A 266 21.67 1.39 18.93
N SER A 267 20.37 1.47 19.15
CA SER A 267 19.55 0.30 19.51
C SER A 267 19.52 -0.77 18.43
N MET A 268 19.42 -0.40 17.16
CA MET A 268 19.44 -1.34 16.03
C MET A 268 20.81 -2.01 15.89
N VAL A 269 21.89 -1.24 15.97
CA VAL A 269 23.28 -1.75 15.87
C VAL A 269 23.58 -2.70 17.03
N GLN A 270 23.13 -2.39 18.25
CA GLN A 270 23.28 -3.29 19.42
C GLN A 270 22.56 -4.63 19.21
N GLN A 271 21.51 -4.67 18.41
CA GLN A 271 20.81 -5.90 18.03
C GLN A 271 21.49 -6.64 16.86
N GLY A 272 22.53 -6.10 16.25
CA GLY A 272 23.26 -6.70 15.14
C GLY A 272 22.74 -6.29 13.75
N ILE A 273 21.90 -5.26 13.65
CA ILE A 273 21.48 -4.70 12.36
C ILE A 273 22.58 -3.77 11.85
N GLU A 274 23.03 -3.99 10.62
CA GLU A 274 23.97 -3.09 9.96
C GLU A 274 23.24 -1.86 9.44
N HIS A 275 23.65 -0.66 9.83
CA HIS A 275 23.06 0.59 9.34
C HIS A 275 24.06 1.34 8.44
N HIS A 276 23.65 1.55 7.18
CA HIS A 276 24.41 2.29 6.17
C HIS A 276 23.75 3.64 5.92
N ALA A 277 24.27 4.69 6.59
CA ALA A 277 23.80 6.07 6.41
C ALA A 277 24.48 6.75 5.22
N ASN A 278 23.82 7.78 4.63
CA ASN A 278 24.28 8.51 3.47
C ASN A 278 24.63 7.58 2.28
N ALA A 279 23.95 6.44 2.18
CA ALA A 279 24.21 5.40 1.20
C ALA A 279 23.34 5.65 -0.05
N HIS A 280 23.94 6.21 -1.08
CA HIS A 280 23.31 6.46 -2.37
C HIS A 280 23.54 5.26 -3.29
N ILE A 281 22.46 4.69 -3.81
CA ILE A 281 22.51 3.49 -4.65
C ILE A 281 22.79 3.91 -6.09
N ALA A 282 23.89 3.40 -6.65
CA ALA A 282 24.20 3.53 -8.06
C ALA A 282 23.50 2.47 -8.93
N GLY A 283 23.30 1.26 -8.39
CA GLY A 283 22.62 0.18 -9.10
C GLY A 283 22.72 -1.17 -8.42
N LEU A 284 22.25 -2.20 -9.10
CA LEU A 284 22.34 -3.60 -8.70
C LEU A 284 23.28 -4.34 -9.63
N GLU A 285 24.08 -5.25 -9.10
CA GLU A 285 25.02 -6.08 -9.87
C GLU A 285 24.87 -7.54 -9.48
N LYS A 286 24.92 -8.42 -10.46
CA LYS A 286 25.01 -9.86 -10.25
C LYS A 286 26.36 -10.35 -10.74
N ALA A 287 27.18 -10.88 -9.84
CA ALA A 287 28.49 -11.42 -10.17
C ALA A 287 28.38 -12.73 -10.99
N ALA A 288 29.45 -13.09 -11.66
CA ALA A 288 29.55 -14.36 -12.39
C ALA A 288 29.40 -15.59 -11.46
N SER A 289 29.69 -15.44 -10.17
CA SER A 289 29.44 -16.43 -9.12
C SER A 289 27.96 -16.67 -8.83
N GLY A 290 27.06 -15.78 -9.32
CA GLY A 290 25.64 -15.77 -9.01
C GLY A 290 25.27 -14.92 -7.77
N GLU A 291 26.24 -14.36 -7.07
CA GLU A 291 26.05 -13.50 -5.90
C GLU A 291 25.55 -12.11 -6.31
N SER A 292 24.57 -11.56 -5.56
CA SER A 292 23.97 -10.26 -5.84
C SER A 292 24.53 -9.17 -4.93
N TYR A 293 24.72 -7.97 -5.49
CA TYR A 293 25.27 -6.81 -4.79
C TYR A 293 24.47 -5.57 -5.06
N ILE A 294 24.30 -4.74 -4.03
CA ILE A 294 23.96 -3.34 -4.16
C ILE A 294 25.26 -2.59 -4.34
N VAL A 295 25.36 -1.81 -5.42
CA VAL A 295 26.51 -0.94 -5.69
C VAL A 295 26.16 0.47 -5.24
N LEU A 296 26.97 1.04 -4.35
CA LEU A 296 26.82 2.42 -3.89
C LEU A 296 27.61 3.40 -4.77
N GLU A 297 27.25 4.68 -4.74
CA GLU A 297 27.94 5.71 -5.54
C GLU A 297 29.42 5.90 -5.17
N ASP A 298 29.82 5.56 -3.95
CA ASP A 298 31.23 5.54 -3.51
C ASP A 298 32.03 4.34 -4.02
N GLY A 299 31.38 3.43 -4.79
CA GLY A 299 31.95 2.20 -5.34
C GLY A 299 31.93 1.02 -4.38
N SER A 300 31.46 1.16 -3.15
CA SER A 300 31.31 0.04 -2.22
C SER A 300 30.19 -0.89 -2.67
N LYS A 301 30.27 -2.18 -2.28
CA LYS A 301 29.31 -3.21 -2.64
C LYS A 301 28.82 -3.92 -1.39
N LEU A 302 27.50 -4.03 -1.26
CA LEU A 302 26.82 -4.75 -0.19
C LEU A 302 26.19 -6.02 -0.76
N ALA A 303 26.67 -7.17 -0.31
CA ALA A 303 26.15 -8.46 -0.76
C ALA A 303 24.79 -8.76 -0.12
N TYR A 304 23.85 -9.31 -0.88
CA TYR A 304 22.53 -9.69 -0.38
C TYR A 304 22.00 -10.96 -1.03
N ASP A 305 21.12 -11.66 -0.32
CA ASP A 305 20.35 -12.79 -0.83
C ASP A 305 18.91 -12.36 -1.14
N GLN A 306 18.36 -11.45 -0.32
CA GLN A 306 17.04 -10.85 -0.56
C GLN A 306 17.13 -9.32 -0.44
N LEU A 307 16.42 -8.64 -1.33
CA LEU A 307 16.33 -7.18 -1.37
C LEU A 307 14.91 -6.73 -1.12
N ILE A 308 14.72 -5.81 -0.17
CA ILE A 308 13.41 -5.22 0.15
C ILE A 308 13.48 -3.72 -0.12
N ALA A 309 12.54 -3.19 -0.90
CA ALA A 309 12.36 -1.76 -1.08
C ALA A 309 11.30 -1.22 -0.10
N ALA A 310 11.75 -0.38 0.83
CA ALA A 310 10.94 0.38 1.79
C ALA A 310 11.08 1.90 1.56
N THR A 311 11.18 2.30 0.29
CA THR A 311 11.53 3.64 -0.19
C THR A 311 10.38 4.65 -0.19
N GLY A 312 9.26 4.29 0.41
CA GLY A 312 8.08 5.12 0.52
C GLY A 312 6.92 4.65 -0.33
N LEU A 313 5.85 5.42 -0.31
CA LEU A 313 4.59 5.13 -0.97
C LEU A 313 4.18 6.28 -1.88
N GLN A 314 3.49 5.96 -2.95
CA GLN A 314 2.88 6.93 -3.86
C GLN A 314 1.45 6.49 -4.21
N THR A 315 0.60 7.45 -4.51
CA THR A 315 -0.75 7.17 -4.99
C THR A 315 -0.71 6.98 -6.51
N ASP A 316 -1.36 5.93 -7.01
CA ASP A 316 -1.56 5.77 -8.44
C ASP A 316 -2.55 6.82 -8.95
N ASN A 317 -2.11 7.63 -9.91
CA ASN A 317 -2.89 8.75 -10.44
C ASN A 317 -3.61 8.45 -11.74
N ARG A 318 -3.41 7.25 -12.34
CA ARG A 318 -3.90 6.96 -13.70
C ARG A 318 -5.41 7.05 -13.82
N LEU A 319 -6.15 6.37 -12.93
CA LEU A 319 -7.61 6.42 -12.92
C LEU A 319 -8.13 7.85 -12.67
N ALA A 320 -7.51 8.56 -11.71
CA ALA A 320 -7.88 9.93 -11.40
C ALA A 320 -7.61 10.88 -12.57
N LYS A 321 -6.45 10.80 -13.21
CA LYS A 321 -6.11 11.61 -14.39
C LYS A 321 -7.04 11.34 -15.56
N GLN A 322 -7.29 10.06 -15.87
CA GLN A 322 -8.19 9.65 -16.96
C GLN A 322 -9.61 10.16 -16.73
N ALA A 323 -10.08 10.17 -15.49
CA ALA A 323 -11.39 10.63 -15.10
C ALA A 323 -11.48 12.16 -14.89
N GLY A 324 -10.39 12.91 -15.04
CA GLY A 324 -10.35 14.34 -14.78
C GLY A 324 -10.50 14.74 -13.31
N LEU A 325 -10.27 13.79 -12.37
CA LEU A 325 -10.30 14.09 -10.94
C LEU A 325 -9.08 14.94 -10.53
N ALA A 326 -9.30 15.91 -9.66
CA ALA A 326 -8.22 16.68 -9.06
C ALA A 326 -7.25 15.76 -8.29
N PHE A 327 -5.95 15.98 -8.51
CA PHE A 327 -4.89 15.16 -7.93
C PHE A 327 -3.71 16.02 -7.51
N ASP A 328 -3.33 15.91 -6.23
CA ASP A 328 -2.17 16.56 -5.65
C ASP A 328 -1.59 15.67 -4.54
N ASN A 329 -0.48 14.96 -4.80
CA ASN A 329 0.12 13.93 -3.94
C ASN A 329 -0.81 12.76 -3.55
N GLY A 330 -2.05 12.80 -4.01
CA GLY A 330 -3.15 11.87 -3.80
C GLY A 330 -4.38 12.38 -4.55
N ILE A 331 -5.46 11.64 -4.52
CA ILE A 331 -6.75 12.11 -5.02
C ILE A 331 -7.20 13.24 -4.09
N ALA A 332 -7.28 14.46 -4.61
CA ALA A 332 -7.69 15.60 -3.84
C ALA A 332 -9.16 15.49 -3.42
N VAL A 333 -9.43 15.60 -2.13
CA VAL A 333 -10.78 15.52 -1.57
C VAL A 333 -11.11 16.76 -0.75
N ASN A 334 -12.38 17.07 -0.68
CA ASN A 334 -12.88 18.09 0.23
C ASN A 334 -12.61 17.65 1.68
N ALA A 335 -12.01 18.51 2.47
CA ALA A 335 -11.58 18.21 3.85
C ALA A 335 -12.73 17.81 4.79
N ARG A 336 -13.97 18.10 4.45
CA ARG A 336 -15.14 17.80 5.29
C ARG A 336 -15.99 16.66 4.78
N SER A 337 -16.22 16.57 3.47
CA SER A 337 -17.09 15.55 2.87
C SER A 337 -16.35 14.36 2.33
N LEU A 338 -15.03 14.45 2.16
CA LEU A 338 -14.18 13.45 1.47
C LEU A 338 -14.62 13.16 0.03
N GLN A 339 -15.42 14.06 -0.55
CA GLN A 339 -15.83 14.02 -1.95
C GLN A 339 -14.69 14.53 -2.82
N THR A 340 -14.48 13.90 -3.96
CA THR A 340 -13.53 14.35 -4.98
C THR A 340 -14.01 15.60 -5.69
N SER A 341 -13.31 16.05 -6.74
CA SER A 341 -13.78 17.13 -7.61
C SER A 341 -15.06 16.79 -8.39
N GLU A 342 -15.48 15.52 -8.38
CA GLU A 342 -16.67 15.03 -9.08
C GLU A 342 -17.75 14.62 -8.08
N LYS A 343 -19.03 14.96 -8.41
CA LYS A 343 -20.17 14.57 -7.57
C LYS A 343 -20.31 13.05 -7.51
N ASN A 344 -20.77 12.56 -6.34
CA ASN A 344 -21.02 11.14 -6.08
C ASN A 344 -19.76 10.26 -6.15
N ILE A 345 -18.56 10.86 -6.18
CA ILE A 345 -17.28 10.16 -6.12
C ILE A 345 -16.55 10.62 -4.88
N TYR A 346 -16.28 9.67 -4.00
CA TYR A 346 -15.58 9.86 -2.73
C TYR A 346 -14.26 9.11 -2.74
N ALA A 347 -13.33 9.51 -1.87
CA ALA A 347 -12.10 8.74 -1.68
C ALA A 347 -11.67 8.76 -0.21
N LEU A 348 -10.97 7.69 0.24
CA LEU A 348 -10.46 7.57 1.60
C LEU A 348 -9.20 6.71 1.70
N GLY A 349 -8.51 6.83 2.83
CA GLY A 349 -7.30 6.08 3.15
C GLY A 349 -6.07 6.57 2.38
N ASP A 350 -5.09 5.70 2.15
CA ASP A 350 -3.77 6.07 1.60
C ASP A 350 -3.79 6.74 0.22
N CYS A 351 -4.90 6.67 -0.50
CA CYS A 351 -5.00 7.24 -1.86
C CYS A 351 -5.38 8.72 -1.89
N ILE A 352 -5.77 9.33 -0.76
CA ILE A 352 -6.24 10.71 -0.74
C ILE A 352 -5.15 11.72 -0.37
N SER A 353 -5.40 12.96 -0.75
CA SER A 353 -4.77 14.14 -0.16
C SER A 353 -5.83 15.13 0.33
N ILE A 354 -5.55 15.76 1.46
CA ILE A 354 -6.32 16.86 2.04
C ILE A 354 -5.41 18.07 2.05
N ASP A 355 -5.82 19.14 1.40
CA ASP A 355 -5.03 20.38 1.27
C ASP A 355 -3.58 20.13 0.76
N GLY A 356 -3.42 19.20 -0.20
CA GLY A 356 -2.13 18.83 -0.79
C GLY A 356 -1.28 17.87 0.07
N VAL A 357 -1.76 17.48 1.26
CA VAL A 357 -1.06 16.56 2.17
C VAL A 357 -1.62 15.15 2.03
N ALA A 358 -0.77 14.18 1.69
CA ALA A 358 -1.18 12.79 1.58
C ALA A 358 -1.50 12.19 2.96
N CYS A 359 -2.66 11.54 3.08
CA CYS A 359 -3.15 10.95 4.33
C CYS A 359 -2.88 9.44 4.37
N ARG A 360 -1.65 9.03 4.71
CA ARG A 360 -1.22 7.61 4.68
C ARG A 360 -1.11 7.00 6.07
N PHE A 361 -2.17 7.15 6.87
CA PHE A 361 -2.30 6.59 8.21
C PHE A 361 -3.62 5.83 8.34
N ILE A 362 -3.63 4.80 9.17
CA ILE A 362 -4.81 3.94 9.36
C ILE A 362 -5.82 4.56 10.32
N GLU A 363 -5.35 5.27 11.35
CA GLU A 363 -6.20 5.81 12.41
C GLU A 363 -7.37 6.67 11.88
N PRO A 364 -7.20 7.56 10.88
CA PRO A 364 -8.30 8.36 10.34
C PRO A 364 -9.34 7.56 9.55
N ILE A 365 -9.02 6.36 9.05
CA ILE A 365 -9.86 5.62 8.09
C ILE A 365 -11.27 5.35 8.63
N ALA A 366 -11.41 4.96 9.90
CA ALA A 366 -12.71 4.68 10.48
C ALA A 366 -13.62 5.92 10.55
N HIS A 367 -13.03 7.10 10.80
CA HIS A 367 -13.75 8.38 10.77
C HIS A 367 -14.11 8.80 9.34
N GLN A 368 -13.17 8.66 8.42
CA GLN A 368 -13.39 8.89 6.98
C GLN A 368 -14.53 8.02 6.46
N ALA A 369 -14.53 6.73 6.78
CA ALA A 369 -15.54 5.77 6.36
C ALA A 369 -16.96 6.16 6.86
N ARG A 370 -17.08 6.57 8.13
CA ARG A 370 -18.37 7.02 8.68
C ARG A 370 -18.87 8.30 8.02
N SER A 371 -17.98 9.27 7.78
CA SER A 371 -18.35 10.51 7.12
C SER A 371 -18.86 10.26 5.69
N ILE A 372 -18.16 9.41 4.91
CA ILE A 372 -18.59 9.03 3.56
C ILE A 372 -19.92 8.28 3.59
N ALA A 373 -20.12 7.33 4.50
CA ALA A 373 -21.38 6.61 4.63
C ALA A 373 -22.55 7.57 4.93
N SER A 374 -22.37 8.52 5.86
CA SER A 374 -23.36 9.55 6.16
C SER A 374 -23.65 10.45 4.95
N SER A 375 -22.62 10.90 4.23
CA SER A 375 -22.79 11.72 3.03
C SER A 375 -23.56 10.98 1.93
N ILE A 376 -23.30 9.69 1.73
CA ILE A 376 -24.00 8.86 0.72
C ILE A 376 -25.47 8.61 1.09
N LEU A 377 -25.74 8.30 2.38
CA LEU A 377 -27.07 7.87 2.82
C LEU A 377 -28.00 9.03 3.18
N CYS A 378 -27.46 10.08 3.79
CA CYS A 378 -28.24 11.14 4.41
C CYS A 378 -27.97 12.54 3.83
N GLY A 379 -27.00 12.68 2.91
CA GLY A 379 -26.55 13.98 2.41
C GLY A 379 -25.88 14.82 3.50
N ASP A 380 -24.61 15.04 3.41
CA ASP A 380 -23.69 15.93 4.19
C ASP A 380 -24.06 16.25 5.67
N GLN A 381 -24.75 15.34 6.35
CA GLN A 381 -25.16 15.52 7.74
C GLN A 381 -24.00 15.33 8.74
N GLN A 382 -22.95 14.62 8.34
CA GLN A 382 -21.79 14.37 9.20
C GLN A 382 -20.50 14.83 8.50
N SER A 383 -19.93 15.95 8.99
CA SER A 383 -18.68 16.48 8.48
C SER A 383 -17.49 15.70 9.03
N TYR A 384 -16.55 15.33 8.18
CA TYR A 384 -15.26 14.82 8.60
C TYR A 384 -14.41 15.94 9.20
N GLU A 385 -13.82 15.68 10.35
CA GLU A 385 -12.80 16.51 10.96
C GLU A 385 -11.48 15.73 10.96
N HIS A 386 -10.48 16.29 10.28
CA HIS A 386 -9.18 15.65 10.21
C HIS A 386 -8.43 15.88 11.54
N VAL A 387 -8.03 14.78 12.15
CA VAL A 387 -7.18 14.77 13.33
C VAL A 387 -5.85 14.14 12.97
N ASP A 388 -4.76 14.80 13.34
CA ASP A 388 -3.42 14.27 13.15
C ASP A 388 -3.28 12.92 13.86
N PRO A 389 -2.82 11.88 13.18
CA PRO A 389 -2.69 10.56 13.77
C PRO A 389 -1.56 10.52 14.81
N VAL A 390 -1.71 9.64 15.79
CA VAL A 390 -0.61 9.28 16.68
C VAL A 390 0.31 8.29 15.94
N ILE A 391 1.50 8.73 15.60
CA ILE A 391 2.49 7.92 14.90
C ILE A 391 3.17 6.99 15.90
N ARG A 392 3.10 5.68 15.64
CA ARG A 392 3.74 4.64 16.47
C ARG A 392 4.67 3.81 15.62
N LEU A 393 5.97 3.80 15.97
CA LEU A 393 6.91 2.86 15.40
C LEU A 393 6.90 1.58 16.24
N LYS A 394 6.66 0.44 15.59
CA LYS A 394 6.48 -0.86 16.27
C LYS A 394 7.81 -1.58 16.55
N THR A 395 8.91 -0.85 16.68
CA THR A 395 10.18 -1.40 17.19
C THR A 395 10.01 -1.78 18.67
N ARG A 396 10.47 -2.98 19.03
CA ARG A 396 10.26 -3.50 20.39
C ARG A 396 11.38 -3.07 21.35
N ALA A 397 12.60 -3.00 20.83
CA ALA A 397 13.74 -2.61 21.65
C ALA A 397 13.68 -1.14 22.05
N MET A 398 13.15 -0.29 21.17
CA MET A 398 12.98 1.14 21.41
C MET A 398 11.66 1.62 20.81
N PRO A 399 10.53 1.43 21.50
CA PRO A 399 9.23 1.91 21.02
C PRO A 399 9.22 3.44 20.90
N ILE A 400 8.66 3.94 19.81
CA ILE A 400 8.56 5.37 19.53
C ILE A 400 7.10 5.75 19.34
N VAL A 401 6.68 6.78 20.06
CA VAL A 401 5.36 7.40 19.92
C VAL A 401 5.55 8.88 19.64
N LEU A 402 4.97 9.35 18.53
CA LEU A 402 4.97 10.75 18.15
C LEU A 402 3.53 11.24 18.04
N ARG A 403 3.18 12.27 18.80
CA ARG A 403 1.89 12.97 18.76
C ARG A 403 2.08 14.33 18.12
N GLY A 404 1.20 14.70 17.20
CA GLY A 404 1.33 15.88 16.36
C GLY A 404 2.27 15.66 15.17
N ILE A 405 2.30 16.59 14.24
CA ILE A 405 3.11 16.53 13.03
C ILE A 405 4.30 17.50 13.14
N PRO A 406 5.54 17.01 13.21
CA PRO A 406 6.70 17.87 13.28
C PRO A 406 6.78 18.80 12.07
N LYS A 407 7.20 20.02 12.28
CA LYS A 407 7.43 21.03 11.23
C LYS A 407 8.92 21.16 10.97
N PRO A 408 9.35 21.33 9.70
CA PRO A 408 10.79 21.46 9.37
C PRO A 408 11.47 22.62 10.10
N VAL A 409 10.73 23.70 10.37
CA VAL A 409 11.23 24.89 11.08
C VAL A 409 11.13 24.78 12.60
N GLY A 410 10.60 23.67 13.13
CA GLY A 410 10.37 23.49 14.56
C GLY A 410 11.64 23.22 15.34
N ILE A 411 11.70 23.77 16.56
CA ILE A 411 12.82 23.58 17.47
C ILE A 411 12.45 22.50 18.50
N TRP A 412 13.22 21.43 18.53
CA TRP A 412 13.07 20.36 19.50
C TRP A 412 13.78 20.68 20.81
N LYS A 413 13.11 20.43 21.92
CA LYS A 413 13.65 20.53 23.28
C LYS A 413 13.54 19.20 24.00
N THR A 414 14.61 18.77 24.66
CA THR A 414 14.58 17.60 25.53
C THR A 414 13.88 17.97 26.83
N VAL A 415 12.80 17.27 27.14
CA VAL A 415 12.04 17.44 28.40
C VAL A 415 12.50 16.46 29.46
N ARG A 416 12.80 15.22 29.04
CA ARG A 416 13.31 14.15 29.89
C ARG A 416 14.28 13.29 29.12
N GLN A 417 15.39 12.93 29.74
CA GLN A 417 16.32 11.94 29.22
C GLN A 417 16.91 11.14 30.39
N ASN A 418 16.77 9.82 30.35
CA ASN A 418 17.41 8.88 31.25
C ASN A 418 17.68 7.57 30.48
N GLU A 419 18.20 6.56 31.14
CA GLU A 419 18.55 5.27 30.52
C GLU A 419 17.34 4.51 29.93
N GLN A 420 16.14 4.83 30.34
CA GLN A 420 14.90 4.12 29.94
C GLN A 420 14.00 4.93 29.01
N GLN A 421 14.11 6.25 28.98
CA GLN A 421 13.18 7.11 28.27
C GLN A 421 13.81 8.41 27.78
N LEU A 422 13.49 8.77 26.54
CA LEU A 422 13.70 10.10 25.97
C LEU A 422 12.35 10.73 25.63
N VAL A 423 12.07 11.93 26.17
CA VAL A 423 10.90 12.73 25.82
C VAL A 423 11.36 14.06 25.27
N MET A 424 10.88 14.40 24.08
CA MET A 424 11.18 15.66 23.41
C MET A 424 9.91 16.36 22.95
N GLU A 425 9.90 17.67 22.98
CA GLU A 425 8.81 18.51 22.49
C GLU A 425 9.32 19.44 21.40
N GLN A 426 8.55 19.57 20.33
CA GLN A 426 8.83 20.51 19.25
C GLN A 426 7.98 21.76 19.36
N TYR A 427 8.58 22.91 19.15
CA TYR A 427 7.93 24.21 19.19
C TYR A 427 8.18 25.01 17.89
N VAL A 428 7.15 25.69 17.43
CA VAL A 428 7.20 26.70 16.35
C VAL A 428 6.58 27.97 16.90
N GLU A 429 7.31 29.08 16.90
CA GLU A 429 6.85 30.39 17.40
C GLU A 429 6.24 30.34 18.83
N GLY A 430 6.74 29.39 19.65
CA GLY A 430 6.29 29.21 21.02
C GLY A 430 5.11 28.24 21.18
N GLU A 431 4.46 27.82 20.11
CA GLU A 431 3.40 26.82 20.13
C GLU A 431 3.97 25.41 20.03
N LYS A 432 3.42 24.48 20.81
CA LYS A 432 3.83 23.08 20.81
C LYS A 432 3.19 22.34 19.64
N MET A 433 4.02 21.85 18.72
CA MET A 433 3.61 21.16 17.50
C MET A 433 3.62 19.64 17.63
N ALA A 434 4.60 19.10 18.33
CA ALA A 434 4.75 17.65 18.46
C ALA A 434 5.37 17.25 19.80
N VAL A 435 5.05 16.04 20.25
CA VAL A 435 5.64 15.39 21.42
C VAL A 435 6.13 14.01 21.01
N LEU A 436 7.43 13.78 21.19
CA LEU A 436 8.09 12.51 20.95
C LEU A 436 8.37 11.83 22.29
N THR A 437 8.00 10.55 22.39
CA THR A 437 8.37 9.66 23.49
C THR A 437 9.06 8.42 22.92
N MET A 438 10.25 8.10 23.40
CA MET A 438 11.03 6.91 23.03
C MET A 438 11.42 6.12 24.26
N GLY A 439 11.61 4.82 24.09
CA GLY A 439 12.11 3.89 25.07
C GLY A 439 11.04 3.14 25.85
N LEU A 440 11.46 2.26 26.76
CA LEU A 440 10.58 1.46 27.59
C LEU A 440 9.92 2.34 28.64
N SER A 441 8.64 2.65 28.47
CA SER A 441 7.86 3.22 29.57
C SER A 441 7.67 2.16 30.64
N SER A 442 8.16 2.42 31.84
CA SER A 442 7.79 1.63 33.03
C SER A 442 6.30 1.79 33.28
N GLY A 443 5.49 0.85 32.85
CA GLY A 443 4.11 0.66 33.30
C GLY A 443 3.10 1.73 32.87
N SER A 444 2.10 1.30 32.12
CA SER A 444 0.74 1.81 32.04
C SER A 444 0.51 3.32 31.92
N GLU A 445 0.48 3.80 30.71
CA GLU A 445 -0.53 4.76 30.28
C GLU A 445 -0.96 4.34 28.85
N ALA A 446 -1.71 3.24 28.82
CA ALA A 446 -2.58 2.87 27.71
C ALA A 446 -3.98 3.41 28.08
N ALA A 447 -4.37 4.50 27.48
CA ALA A 447 -5.76 4.91 27.35
C ALA A 447 -5.91 5.64 26.02
#